data_cd09e636a4f93414fe1cc67913f10128
#
_entry.id   cd09e636a4f93414fe1cc67913f10128
#
_cell.length_a   1.000
_cell.length_b   1.000
_cell.length_c   1.000
_cell.angle_alpha   90.00
_cell.angle_beta   90.00
_cell.angle_gamma   90.00
#
_symmetry.space_group_name_H-M   'P 1'
#
loop_
_entity.id
_entity.type
_entity.pdbx_description
1 polymer ?
#
loop_
_entity_poly.entity_id
_entity_poly.type
_entity_poly.pdbx_seq_one_letter_code
_entity_poly.pdbx_strand_id
1 'polypeptide(L)'
;MSSTETAFESRRDLPDGELQAQAERLIGFARRFERLSGQMRLLTDAAGLRSWAERYHQGAPGIVAALGDRYPLVVFHGDVGTGKTATAEACADALARMLDVDGFLLKLSTRVRGIGHVGEMSSLIGDAFADAVALAGRKRFVALVIDEGDALAFNRSAERAHHEDRVGVNSLIQKIDDARTLRGRLLIILCTNRFAALDPAILRRASLIEEFRRPDEEERRALLVADLGGIEIDEDLIEELVKITGPRDGRVGFTFSDIQTRFLPAAVARAYPERAILGDDLLVAAAELEPSPTMSESER
;
A
#
# COMPACT_ATOMS: atom_id res chain seq x y z
N MET A 1 -3.14 -30.34 -11.01
CA MET A 1 -2.95 -29.34 -9.97
C MET A 1 -2.83 -28.02 -10.71
N SER A 2 -3.76 -27.14 -10.50
CA SER A 2 -4.00 -25.94 -11.33
C SER A 2 -2.90 -24.88 -11.12
N SER A 3 -2.50 -24.20 -12.19
CA SER A 3 -1.55 -23.09 -12.27
C SER A 3 -1.92 -21.84 -11.42
N THR A 4 -3.00 -21.92 -10.66
CA THR A 4 -3.59 -20.84 -9.87
C THR A 4 -2.80 -20.47 -8.59
N GLU A 5 -1.94 -21.37 -8.10
CA GLU A 5 -1.16 -21.14 -6.87
C GLU A 5 0.04 -20.19 -7.04
N THR A 6 0.37 -19.81 -8.26
CA THR A 6 1.59 -19.03 -8.53
C THR A 6 1.38 -17.54 -8.78
N ALA A 7 0.16 -17.09 -9.11
CA ALA A 7 -0.11 -15.70 -9.46
C ALA A 7 -0.19 -14.77 -8.22
N PHE A 8 -0.63 -15.29 -7.09
CA PHE A 8 -0.79 -14.52 -5.85
C PHE A 8 0.19 -14.99 -4.77
N GLU A 9 0.78 -14.02 -4.08
CA GLU A 9 1.56 -14.26 -2.86
C GLU A 9 0.65 -14.64 -1.70
N SER A 10 -0.50 -13.97 -1.60
CA SER A 10 -1.51 -14.23 -0.58
C SER A 10 -2.91 -13.95 -1.08
N ARG A 11 -3.87 -14.66 -0.47
CA ARG A 11 -5.30 -14.45 -0.60
C ARG A 11 -5.93 -14.47 0.78
N ARG A 12 -6.74 -13.47 1.10
CA ARG A 12 -7.51 -13.38 2.34
C ARG A 12 -8.97 -13.08 2.03
N ASP A 13 -9.86 -13.65 2.84
CA ASP A 13 -11.28 -13.29 2.81
C ASP A 13 -11.46 -11.92 3.50
N LEU A 14 -12.39 -11.11 3.02
CA LEU A 14 -12.76 -9.83 3.61
C LEU A 14 -14.23 -9.86 4.05
N PRO A 15 -14.57 -9.24 5.18
CA PRO A 15 -13.70 -8.61 6.17
C PRO A 15 -12.83 -9.61 6.96
N ASP A 16 -11.63 -9.18 7.35
CA ASP A 16 -10.64 -10.00 8.08
C ASP A 16 -10.30 -9.34 9.43
N GLY A 17 -10.43 -10.11 10.52
CA GLY A 17 -10.15 -9.61 11.87
C GLY A 17 -8.66 -9.32 12.15
N GLU A 18 -7.74 -10.03 11.50
CA GLU A 18 -6.30 -9.77 11.63
C GLU A 18 -5.90 -8.47 10.94
N LEU A 19 -6.47 -8.20 9.76
CA LEU A 19 -6.26 -6.94 9.04
C LEU A 19 -6.83 -5.76 9.83
N GLN A 20 -7.98 -5.93 10.48
CA GLN A 20 -8.53 -4.91 11.37
C GLN A 20 -7.59 -4.64 12.55
N ALA A 21 -7.13 -5.68 13.24
CA ALA A 21 -6.19 -5.53 14.35
C ALA A 21 -4.83 -4.93 13.90
N GLN A 22 -4.40 -5.22 12.68
CA GLN A 22 -3.23 -4.59 12.07
C GLN A 22 -3.47 -3.10 11.81
N ALA A 23 -4.63 -2.72 11.26
CA ALA A 23 -5.01 -1.34 11.00
C ALA A 23 -5.02 -0.49 12.29
N GLU A 24 -5.48 -1.05 13.42
CA GLU A 24 -5.48 -0.39 14.72
C GLU A 24 -4.06 -0.08 15.24
N ARG A 25 -3.06 -0.88 14.85
CA ARG A 25 -1.65 -0.67 15.20
C ARG A 25 -0.89 0.22 14.23
N LEU A 26 -1.43 0.48 13.04
CA LEU A 26 -0.79 1.36 12.07
C LEU A 26 -0.94 2.83 12.47
N ILE A 27 0.16 3.44 12.85
CA ILE A 27 0.19 4.87 13.23
C ILE A 27 -0.33 5.73 12.07
N GLY A 28 -1.27 6.61 12.37
CA GLY A 28 -1.86 7.54 11.40
C GLY A 28 -2.88 6.91 10.43
N PHE A 29 -3.16 5.60 10.51
CA PHE A 29 -4.07 4.93 9.60
C PHE A 29 -5.48 5.53 9.61
N ALA A 30 -6.08 5.69 10.78
CA ALA A 30 -7.46 6.19 10.90
C ALA A 30 -7.63 7.56 10.19
N ARG A 31 -6.74 8.51 10.46
CA ARG A 31 -6.73 9.83 9.82
C ARG A 31 -6.52 9.74 8.30
N ARG A 32 -5.62 8.86 7.85
CA ARG A 32 -5.36 8.64 6.42
C ARG A 32 -6.56 8.00 5.74
N PHE A 33 -7.14 6.96 6.32
CA PHE A 33 -8.31 6.29 5.76
C PHE A 33 -9.52 7.21 5.70
N GLU A 34 -9.79 8.00 6.74
CA GLU A 34 -10.86 9.01 6.72
C GLU A 34 -10.73 9.95 5.51
N ARG A 35 -9.53 10.44 5.23
CA ARG A 35 -9.25 11.32 4.09
C ARG A 35 -9.42 10.62 2.73
N LEU A 36 -9.03 9.35 2.62
CA LEU A 36 -9.04 8.60 1.36
C LEU A 36 -10.39 7.89 1.10
N SER A 37 -11.10 7.51 2.15
CA SER A 37 -12.27 6.64 2.10
C SER A 37 -13.37 7.17 1.17
N GLY A 38 -13.63 8.47 1.17
CA GLY A 38 -14.63 9.09 0.30
C GLY A 38 -14.33 8.88 -1.19
N GLN A 39 -13.07 9.07 -1.60
CA GLN A 39 -12.66 8.84 -2.99
C GLN A 39 -12.63 7.36 -3.36
N MET A 40 -12.13 6.50 -2.46
CA MET A 40 -12.12 5.06 -2.67
C MET A 40 -13.54 4.49 -2.75
N ARG A 41 -14.48 5.00 -1.93
CA ARG A 41 -15.90 4.65 -2.01
C ARG A 41 -16.50 5.01 -3.36
N LEU A 42 -16.19 6.17 -3.93
CA LEU A 42 -16.67 6.55 -5.26
C LEU A 42 -16.16 5.61 -6.37
N LEU A 43 -15.05 4.90 -6.15
CA LEU A 43 -14.52 3.91 -7.09
C LEU A 43 -15.17 2.53 -6.92
N THR A 44 -15.69 2.23 -5.71
CA THR A 44 -16.13 0.88 -5.33
C THR A 44 -17.63 0.75 -5.09
N ASP A 45 -18.36 1.85 -4.90
CA ASP A 45 -19.80 1.85 -4.60
C ASP A 45 -20.64 2.50 -5.73
N ALA A 46 -20.61 1.88 -6.90
CA ALA A 46 -21.40 2.39 -8.03
C ALA A 46 -22.93 2.34 -7.79
N ALA A 47 -23.41 1.44 -6.92
CA ALA A 47 -24.81 1.36 -6.55
C ALA A 47 -25.20 2.49 -5.61
N GLY A 48 -24.40 2.72 -4.56
CA GLY A 48 -24.61 3.83 -3.63
C GLY A 48 -24.57 5.19 -4.32
N LEU A 49 -23.64 5.37 -5.28
CA LEU A 49 -23.57 6.60 -6.08
C LEU A 49 -24.87 6.86 -6.86
N ARG A 50 -25.46 5.84 -7.49
CA ARG A 50 -26.73 5.98 -8.20
C ARG A 50 -27.87 6.31 -7.24
N SER A 51 -27.99 5.58 -6.14
CA SER A 51 -29.02 5.82 -5.13
C SER A 51 -28.91 7.21 -4.53
N TRP A 52 -27.68 7.69 -4.28
CA TRP A 52 -27.46 9.06 -3.83
C TRP A 52 -27.91 10.09 -4.87
N ALA A 53 -27.56 9.89 -6.15
CA ALA A 53 -27.96 10.80 -7.21
C ALA A 53 -29.48 10.83 -7.43
N GLU A 54 -30.15 9.67 -7.37
CA GLU A 54 -31.62 9.59 -7.44
C GLU A 54 -32.28 10.33 -6.27
N ARG A 55 -31.76 10.13 -5.06
CA ARG A 55 -32.34 10.72 -3.86
C ARG A 55 -32.23 12.25 -3.78
N TYR A 56 -31.06 12.78 -4.20
CA TYR A 56 -30.75 14.19 -3.94
C TYR A 56 -30.64 15.05 -5.21
N HIS A 57 -30.53 14.45 -6.39
CA HIS A 57 -30.20 15.16 -7.64
C HIS A 57 -30.98 14.68 -8.86
N GLN A 58 -32.17 14.12 -8.65
CA GLN A 58 -33.04 13.63 -9.74
C GLN A 58 -32.34 12.68 -10.71
N GLY A 59 -31.45 11.84 -10.16
CA GLY A 59 -30.65 10.87 -10.93
C GLY A 59 -29.35 11.41 -11.51
N ALA A 60 -29.17 12.71 -11.66
CA ALA A 60 -27.95 13.39 -12.16
C ALA A 60 -27.12 12.54 -13.14
N PRO A 61 -27.67 12.11 -14.29
CA PRO A 61 -27.06 11.07 -15.14
C PRO A 61 -25.65 11.43 -15.63
N GLY A 62 -25.37 12.72 -15.86
CA GLY A 62 -24.05 13.17 -16.31
C GLY A 62 -22.93 12.91 -15.29
N ILE A 63 -23.16 13.27 -14.01
CA ILE A 63 -22.17 13.07 -12.95
C ILE A 63 -22.00 11.58 -12.61
N VAL A 64 -23.10 10.82 -12.59
CA VAL A 64 -23.06 9.36 -12.34
C VAL A 64 -22.28 8.65 -13.45
N ALA A 65 -22.51 9.02 -14.72
CA ALA A 65 -21.77 8.46 -15.85
C ALA A 65 -20.27 8.80 -15.77
N ALA A 66 -19.92 10.06 -15.52
CA ALA A 66 -18.55 10.53 -15.42
C ALA A 66 -17.78 9.83 -14.29
N LEU A 67 -18.40 9.66 -13.11
CA LEU A 67 -17.79 8.98 -11.98
C LEU A 67 -17.75 7.46 -12.17
N GLY A 68 -18.75 6.86 -12.84
CA GLY A 68 -18.82 5.43 -13.13
C GLY A 68 -17.78 4.96 -14.18
N ASP A 69 -17.19 5.89 -14.94
CA ASP A 69 -16.20 5.61 -15.97
C ASP A 69 -14.75 5.75 -15.48
N ARG A 70 -14.54 5.95 -14.17
CA ARG A 70 -13.20 6.06 -13.58
C ARG A 70 -12.48 4.72 -13.54
N TYR A 71 -11.16 4.79 -13.64
CA TYR A 71 -10.32 3.61 -13.45
C TYR A 71 -10.25 3.23 -11.97
N PRO A 72 -10.45 1.96 -11.61
CA PRO A 72 -10.37 1.52 -10.22
C PRO A 72 -8.92 1.32 -9.77
N LEU A 73 -8.06 2.30 -10.06
CA LEU A 73 -6.63 2.30 -9.73
C LEU A 73 -6.31 3.39 -8.71
N VAL A 74 -5.69 2.96 -7.63
CA VAL A 74 -5.09 3.79 -6.58
C VAL A 74 -3.58 3.54 -6.59
N VAL A 75 -2.78 4.59 -6.46
CA VAL A 75 -1.32 4.49 -6.38
C VAL A 75 -0.86 5.03 -5.03
N PHE A 76 -0.16 4.18 -4.27
CA PHE A 76 0.54 4.54 -3.04
C PHE A 76 2.05 4.59 -3.32
N HIS A 77 2.67 5.74 -3.09
CA HIS A 77 4.09 5.90 -3.35
C HIS A 77 4.83 6.59 -2.20
N GLY A 78 6.15 6.45 -2.14
CA GLY A 78 7.00 7.08 -1.14
C GLY A 78 8.16 6.20 -0.70
N ASP A 79 8.94 6.66 0.28
CA ASP A 79 10.13 5.97 0.77
C ASP A 79 9.83 4.54 1.27
N VAL A 80 10.85 3.67 1.22
CA VAL A 80 10.76 2.31 1.78
C VAL A 80 10.47 2.38 3.28
N GLY A 81 9.66 1.45 3.80
CA GLY A 81 9.39 1.37 5.23
C GLY A 81 8.43 2.42 5.80
N THR A 82 7.67 3.11 4.93
CA THR A 82 6.64 4.10 5.32
C THR A 82 5.23 3.52 5.47
N GLY A 83 5.06 2.20 5.35
CA GLY A 83 3.80 1.51 5.62
C GLY A 83 2.81 1.43 4.46
N LYS A 84 3.23 1.66 3.19
CA LYS A 84 2.36 1.63 1.99
C LYS A 84 1.56 0.34 1.86
N THR A 85 2.24 -0.80 1.85
CA THR A 85 1.62 -2.12 1.65
C THR A 85 0.67 -2.46 2.79
N ALA A 86 1.11 -2.26 4.04
CA ALA A 86 0.27 -2.49 5.21
C ALA A 86 -0.99 -1.60 5.20
N THR A 87 -0.86 -0.34 4.78
CA THR A 87 -2.00 0.57 4.63
C THR A 87 -2.91 0.14 3.48
N ALA A 88 -2.37 -0.37 2.36
CA ALA A 88 -3.18 -0.86 1.24
C ALA A 88 -4.05 -2.05 1.66
N GLU A 89 -3.48 -3.00 2.39
CA GLU A 89 -4.18 -4.16 2.93
C GLU A 89 -5.25 -3.74 3.96
N ALA A 90 -4.90 -2.84 4.88
CA ALA A 90 -5.84 -2.30 5.87
C ALA A 90 -6.99 -1.50 5.23
N CYS A 91 -6.70 -0.71 4.17
CA CYS A 91 -7.73 0.00 3.40
C CYS A 91 -8.71 -0.96 2.71
N ALA A 92 -8.22 -2.10 2.20
CA ALA A 92 -9.09 -3.09 1.56
C ALA A 92 -10.11 -3.67 2.56
N ASP A 93 -9.68 -4.02 3.77
CA ASP A 93 -10.55 -4.49 4.83
C ASP A 93 -11.53 -3.41 5.32
N ALA A 94 -11.02 -2.22 5.60
CA ALA A 94 -11.83 -1.11 6.07
C ALA A 94 -12.91 -0.69 5.03
N LEU A 95 -12.59 -0.77 3.73
CA LEU A 95 -13.58 -0.56 2.66
C LEU A 95 -14.64 -1.64 2.61
N ALA A 96 -14.27 -2.93 2.71
CA ALA A 96 -15.22 -4.03 2.74
C ALA A 96 -16.22 -3.86 3.89
N ARG A 97 -15.73 -3.50 5.09
CA ARG A 97 -16.57 -3.18 6.26
C ARG A 97 -17.46 -1.96 6.02
N MET A 98 -16.90 -0.87 5.48
CA MET A 98 -17.67 0.36 5.19
C MET A 98 -18.80 0.12 4.19
N LEU A 99 -18.59 -0.76 3.21
CA LEU A 99 -19.55 -1.09 2.17
C LEU A 99 -20.49 -2.22 2.58
N ASP A 100 -20.26 -2.88 3.72
CA ASP A 100 -20.96 -4.07 4.20
C ASP A 100 -21.00 -5.18 3.12
N VAL A 101 -19.84 -5.53 2.58
CA VAL A 101 -19.68 -6.52 1.52
C VAL A 101 -18.62 -7.56 1.85
N ASP A 102 -18.90 -8.80 1.47
CA ASP A 102 -17.89 -9.86 1.45
C ASP A 102 -16.99 -9.71 0.24
N GLY A 103 -15.73 -10.13 0.39
CA GLY A 103 -14.78 -10.02 -0.69
C GLY A 103 -13.47 -10.75 -0.47
N PHE A 104 -12.47 -10.34 -1.23
CA PHE A 104 -11.13 -10.89 -1.16
C PHE A 104 -10.09 -9.79 -1.25
N LEU A 105 -9.05 -9.91 -0.43
CA LEU A 105 -7.77 -9.27 -0.64
C LEU A 105 -6.84 -10.24 -1.36
N LEU A 106 -6.33 -9.82 -2.50
CA LEU A 106 -5.36 -10.56 -3.30
C LEU A 106 -4.07 -9.73 -3.37
N LYS A 107 -2.95 -10.34 -3.02
CA LYS A 107 -1.63 -9.72 -3.22
C LYS A 107 -0.93 -10.39 -4.38
N LEU A 108 -0.60 -9.61 -5.40
CA LEU A 108 0.06 -10.12 -6.59
C LEU A 108 1.48 -10.56 -6.25
N SER A 109 1.86 -11.75 -6.67
CA SER A 109 3.20 -12.27 -6.47
C SER A 109 4.22 -11.53 -7.35
N THR A 110 5.39 -11.19 -6.82
CA THR A 110 6.52 -10.68 -7.61
C THR A 110 6.99 -11.69 -8.68
N ARG A 111 6.65 -12.97 -8.53
CA ARG A 111 6.89 -14.02 -9.53
C ARG A 111 6.14 -13.80 -10.85
N VAL A 112 5.12 -12.94 -10.87
CA VAL A 112 4.41 -12.53 -12.10
C VAL A 112 5.33 -11.83 -13.08
N ARG A 113 6.50 -11.34 -12.65
CA ARG A 113 7.54 -10.83 -13.54
C ARG A 113 8.13 -11.93 -14.44
N GLY A 114 7.97 -13.21 -14.08
CA GLY A 114 8.46 -14.36 -14.84
C GLY A 114 9.97 -14.58 -14.70
N ILE A 115 10.48 -15.58 -15.39
CA ILE A 115 11.91 -15.95 -15.44
C ILE A 115 12.60 -15.45 -16.72
N GLY A 116 11.97 -14.55 -17.48
CA GLY A 116 12.53 -13.91 -18.67
C GLY A 116 12.13 -14.55 -20.01
N HIS A 117 11.09 -15.37 -20.04
CA HIS A 117 10.52 -15.85 -21.32
C HIS A 117 9.58 -14.83 -21.94
N VAL A 118 9.72 -14.59 -23.24
CA VAL A 118 8.90 -13.62 -23.98
C VAL A 118 7.41 -13.90 -23.80
N GLY A 119 6.67 -12.89 -23.28
CA GLY A 119 5.22 -12.99 -23.05
C GLY A 119 4.82 -13.63 -21.73
N GLU A 120 5.73 -14.17 -20.93
CA GLU A 120 5.41 -14.81 -19.64
C GLU A 120 4.77 -13.82 -18.66
N MET A 121 5.36 -12.64 -18.46
CA MET A 121 4.81 -11.60 -17.62
C MET A 121 3.40 -11.19 -18.04
N SER A 122 3.17 -11.03 -19.34
CA SER A 122 1.84 -10.67 -19.87
C SER A 122 0.80 -11.75 -19.60
N SER A 123 1.17 -13.03 -19.74
CA SER A 123 0.29 -14.17 -19.43
C SER A 123 -0.05 -14.22 -17.95
N LEU A 124 0.95 -14.13 -17.08
CA LEU A 124 0.77 -14.18 -15.63
C LEU A 124 -0.07 -13.01 -15.09
N ILE A 125 0.11 -11.80 -15.63
CA ILE A 125 -0.78 -10.65 -15.34
C ILE A 125 -2.20 -10.97 -15.83
N GLY A 126 -2.35 -11.53 -17.05
CA GLY A 126 -3.62 -11.91 -17.61
C GLY A 126 -4.38 -12.89 -16.72
N ASP A 127 -3.70 -13.96 -16.28
CA ASP A 127 -4.25 -15.02 -15.44
C ASP A 127 -4.64 -14.46 -14.04
N ALA A 128 -3.78 -13.65 -13.42
CA ALA A 128 -4.07 -13.03 -12.13
C ALA A 128 -5.34 -12.15 -12.18
N PHE A 129 -5.49 -11.34 -13.23
CA PHE A 129 -6.69 -10.53 -13.40
C PHE A 129 -7.94 -11.36 -13.73
N ALA A 130 -7.80 -12.44 -14.52
CA ALA A 130 -8.91 -13.34 -14.79
C ALA A 130 -9.41 -14.01 -13.51
N ASP A 131 -8.51 -14.46 -12.64
CA ASP A 131 -8.83 -15.02 -11.34
C ASP A 131 -9.49 -13.99 -10.41
N ALA A 132 -8.97 -12.76 -10.35
CA ALA A 132 -9.58 -11.68 -9.58
C ALA A 132 -11.01 -11.39 -10.05
N VAL A 133 -11.24 -11.34 -11.37
CA VAL A 133 -12.58 -11.16 -11.97
C VAL A 133 -13.51 -12.33 -11.64
N ALA A 134 -13.01 -13.56 -11.72
CA ALA A 134 -13.79 -14.76 -11.38
C ALA A 134 -14.20 -14.75 -9.89
N LEU A 135 -13.29 -14.37 -9.00
CA LEU A 135 -13.56 -14.22 -7.56
C LEU A 135 -14.56 -13.11 -7.24
N ALA A 136 -14.47 -11.98 -7.93
CA ALA A 136 -15.44 -10.87 -7.80
C ALA A 136 -16.86 -11.32 -8.21
N GLY A 137 -16.96 -12.20 -9.19
CA GLY A 137 -18.24 -12.72 -9.66
C GLY A 137 -19.26 -11.60 -9.92
N ARG A 138 -20.48 -11.75 -9.36
CA ARG A 138 -21.55 -10.75 -9.53
C ARG A 138 -21.70 -9.78 -8.36
N LYS A 139 -21.17 -10.11 -7.17
CA LYS A 139 -21.52 -9.38 -5.93
C LYS A 139 -20.35 -9.11 -5.00
N ARG A 140 -19.23 -9.86 -5.11
CA ARG A 140 -18.13 -9.73 -4.15
C ARG A 140 -17.19 -8.59 -4.52
N PHE A 141 -16.62 -8.00 -3.52
CA PHE A 141 -15.54 -7.01 -3.65
C PHE A 141 -14.19 -7.74 -3.75
N VAL A 142 -13.31 -7.26 -4.60
CA VAL A 142 -11.92 -7.73 -4.67
C VAL A 142 -10.99 -6.52 -4.62
N ALA A 143 -10.07 -6.51 -3.67
CA ALA A 143 -8.94 -5.62 -3.65
C ALA A 143 -7.70 -6.36 -4.15
N LEU A 144 -7.11 -5.90 -5.24
CA LEU A 144 -5.87 -6.42 -5.80
C LEU A 144 -4.72 -5.49 -5.45
N VAL A 145 -3.86 -5.91 -4.53
CA VAL A 145 -2.64 -5.17 -4.15
C VAL A 145 -1.49 -5.62 -5.03
N ILE A 146 -0.85 -4.67 -5.70
CA ILE A 146 0.37 -4.85 -6.49
C ILE A 146 1.48 -4.14 -5.73
N ASP A 147 2.28 -4.92 -5.02
CA ASP A 147 3.46 -4.39 -4.31
C ASP A 147 4.65 -4.33 -5.26
N GLU A 148 5.62 -3.45 -4.97
CA GLU A 148 6.75 -3.17 -5.86
C GLU A 148 6.30 -2.89 -7.30
N GLY A 149 5.24 -2.08 -7.44
CA GLY A 149 4.57 -1.82 -8.71
C GLY A 149 5.46 -1.27 -9.82
N ASP A 150 6.58 -0.63 -9.46
CA ASP A 150 7.60 -0.21 -10.42
C ASP A 150 8.25 -1.39 -11.18
N ALA A 151 8.22 -2.60 -10.62
CA ALA A 151 8.68 -3.80 -11.33
C ALA A 151 7.76 -4.23 -12.49
N LEU A 152 6.46 -3.90 -12.40
CA LEU A 152 5.44 -4.30 -13.38
C LEU A 152 4.91 -3.14 -14.24
N ALA A 153 5.05 -1.91 -13.75
CA ALA A 153 4.44 -0.70 -14.31
C ALA A 153 5.46 0.38 -14.72
N PHE A 154 6.72 -0.01 -14.97
CA PHE A 154 7.79 0.93 -15.27
C PHE A 154 7.62 1.62 -16.63
N ASN A 155 8.32 2.74 -16.80
CA ASN A 155 8.27 3.55 -18.01
C ASN A 155 8.85 2.82 -19.24
N ARG A 156 8.00 2.48 -20.21
CA ARG A 156 8.35 1.77 -21.45
C ARG A 156 9.29 2.55 -22.36
N SER A 157 9.40 3.86 -22.18
CA SER A 157 10.30 4.73 -22.96
C SER A 157 11.71 4.77 -22.42
N ALA A 158 12.01 4.14 -21.28
CA ALA A 158 13.36 4.06 -20.74
C ALA A 158 14.27 3.28 -21.69
N GLU A 159 15.50 3.78 -21.91
CA GLU A 159 16.48 3.19 -22.84
C GLU A 159 16.82 1.71 -22.58
N ARG A 160 16.66 1.27 -21.32
CA ARG A 160 16.96 -0.10 -20.87
C ARG A 160 15.75 -1.02 -20.81
N ALA A 161 14.57 -0.58 -21.27
CA ALA A 161 13.36 -1.40 -21.26
C ALA A 161 13.45 -2.50 -22.33
N HIS A 162 13.46 -3.76 -21.91
CA HIS A 162 13.43 -4.90 -22.82
C HIS A 162 12.04 -5.02 -23.49
N HIS A 163 11.97 -5.67 -24.65
CA HIS A 163 10.72 -5.82 -25.40
C HIS A 163 9.63 -6.52 -24.57
N GLU A 164 10.00 -7.53 -23.83
CA GLU A 164 9.12 -8.31 -22.96
C GLU A 164 8.47 -7.44 -21.87
N ASP A 165 9.27 -6.62 -21.22
CA ASP A 165 8.83 -5.70 -20.20
C ASP A 165 7.76 -4.72 -20.76
N ARG A 166 7.95 -4.23 -21.99
CA ARG A 166 6.96 -3.36 -22.64
C ARG A 166 5.64 -4.06 -22.91
N VAL A 167 5.68 -5.34 -23.25
CA VAL A 167 4.48 -6.16 -23.47
C VAL A 167 3.74 -6.37 -22.15
N GLY A 168 4.46 -6.66 -21.06
CA GLY A 168 3.89 -6.79 -19.72
C GLY A 168 3.18 -5.53 -19.24
N VAL A 169 3.83 -4.36 -19.37
CA VAL A 169 3.21 -3.07 -19.01
C VAL A 169 1.96 -2.79 -19.85
N ASN A 170 1.97 -3.10 -21.16
CA ASN A 170 0.79 -2.96 -22.01
C ASN A 170 -0.35 -3.88 -21.54
N SER A 171 -0.04 -5.11 -21.17
CA SER A 171 -1.02 -6.05 -20.60
C SER A 171 -1.64 -5.48 -19.32
N LEU A 172 -0.82 -4.98 -18.39
CA LEU A 172 -1.32 -4.36 -17.16
C LEU A 172 -2.25 -3.16 -17.45
N ILE A 173 -1.85 -2.27 -18.37
CA ILE A 173 -2.67 -1.13 -18.80
C ILE A 173 -4.04 -1.61 -19.31
N GLN A 174 -4.04 -2.61 -20.18
CA GLN A 174 -5.29 -3.16 -20.72
C GLN A 174 -6.17 -3.77 -19.63
N LYS A 175 -5.58 -4.49 -18.67
CA LYS A 175 -6.33 -5.07 -17.54
C LYS A 175 -6.92 -3.99 -16.62
N ILE A 176 -6.22 -2.87 -16.41
CA ILE A 176 -6.77 -1.73 -15.69
C ILE A 176 -7.96 -1.11 -16.46
N ASP A 177 -7.86 -1.01 -17.79
CA ASP A 177 -8.95 -0.54 -18.63
C ASP A 177 -10.18 -1.45 -18.54
N ASP A 178 -9.97 -2.77 -18.64
CA ASP A 178 -11.02 -3.79 -18.55
C ASP A 178 -11.71 -3.78 -17.17
N ALA A 179 -10.96 -3.49 -16.09
CA ALA A 179 -11.46 -3.46 -14.72
C ALA A 179 -12.59 -2.44 -14.50
N ARG A 180 -12.69 -1.38 -15.32
CA ARG A 180 -13.79 -0.40 -15.29
C ARG A 180 -15.14 -1.07 -15.47
N THR A 181 -15.21 -2.12 -16.29
CA THR A 181 -16.45 -2.86 -16.57
C THR A 181 -17.02 -3.56 -15.33
N LEU A 182 -16.19 -3.78 -14.31
CA LEU A 182 -16.59 -4.42 -13.06
C LEU A 182 -17.34 -3.47 -12.11
N ARG A 183 -17.42 -2.18 -12.44
CA ARG A 183 -18.25 -1.18 -11.74
C ARG A 183 -18.03 -1.18 -10.22
N GLY A 184 -16.77 -1.11 -9.79
CA GLY A 184 -16.38 -1.03 -8.38
C GLY A 184 -16.18 -2.37 -7.65
N ARG A 185 -16.42 -3.51 -8.30
CA ARG A 185 -16.16 -4.82 -7.68
C ARG A 185 -14.69 -5.22 -7.64
N LEU A 186 -13.84 -4.54 -8.38
CA LEU A 186 -12.39 -4.68 -8.33
C LEU A 186 -11.77 -3.31 -8.04
N LEU A 187 -10.94 -3.23 -7.02
CA LEU A 187 -10.07 -2.10 -6.72
C LEU A 187 -8.62 -2.56 -6.85
N ILE A 188 -7.81 -1.82 -7.59
CA ILE A 188 -6.39 -2.07 -7.76
C ILE A 188 -5.63 -1.04 -6.93
N ILE A 189 -4.77 -1.50 -6.01
CA ILE A 189 -3.89 -0.65 -5.22
C ILE A 189 -2.45 -0.98 -5.58
N LEU A 190 -1.79 -0.07 -6.26
CA LEU A 190 -0.40 -0.20 -6.69
C LEU A 190 0.51 0.53 -5.70
N CYS A 191 1.40 -0.20 -5.04
CA CYS A 191 2.40 0.34 -4.12
C CYS A 191 3.75 0.40 -4.80
N THR A 192 4.45 1.54 -4.70
CA THR A 192 5.78 1.70 -5.29
C THR A 192 6.68 2.60 -4.45
N ASN A 193 7.96 2.31 -4.47
CA ASN A 193 9.00 3.18 -3.91
C ASN A 193 9.57 4.14 -4.97
N ARG A 194 9.29 3.90 -6.26
CA ARG A 194 9.90 4.60 -7.40
C ARG A 194 8.83 5.22 -8.31
N PHE A 195 8.15 6.26 -7.80
CA PHE A 195 7.02 6.89 -8.49
C PHE A 195 7.40 7.41 -9.88
N ALA A 196 8.56 8.05 -10.02
CA ALA A 196 9.05 8.57 -11.30
C ALA A 196 9.39 7.46 -12.32
N ALA A 197 9.57 6.22 -11.86
CA ALA A 197 9.80 5.08 -12.75
C ALA A 197 8.51 4.52 -13.36
N LEU A 198 7.33 4.90 -12.85
CA LEU A 198 6.05 4.43 -13.38
C LEU A 198 5.78 4.97 -14.79
N ASP A 199 5.16 4.13 -15.61
CA ASP A 199 4.73 4.54 -16.96
C ASP A 199 3.66 5.64 -16.88
N PRO A 200 3.79 6.73 -17.63
CA PRO A 200 2.82 7.81 -17.66
C PRO A 200 1.39 7.37 -18.00
N ALA A 201 1.24 6.28 -18.77
CA ALA A 201 -0.09 5.74 -19.09
C ALA A 201 -0.76 5.08 -17.89
N ILE A 202 0.01 4.49 -16.96
CA ILE A 202 -0.49 4.00 -15.66
C ILE A 202 -0.91 5.18 -14.79
N LEU A 203 -0.05 6.21 -14.67
CA LEU A 203 -0.35 7.40 -13.85
C LEU A 203 -1.61 8.14 -14.31
N ARG A 204 -1.85 8.23 -15.63
CA ARG A 204 -3.09 8.83 -16.17
C ARG A 204 -4.36 8.06 -15.80
N ARG A 205 -4.24 6.80 -15.41
CA ARG A 205 -5.33 5.92 -14.97
C ARG A 205 -5.50 5.89 -13.45
N ALA A 206 -4.55 6.43 -12.72
CA ALA A 206 -4.66 6.55 -11.28
C ALA A 206 -5.78 7.52 -10.91
N SER A 207 -6.87 7.02 -10.35
CA SER A 207 -7.98 7.83 -9.83
C SER A 207 -7.66 8.50 -8.51
N LEU A 208 -6.67 7.97 -7.79
CA LEU A 208 -6.16 8.49 -6.53
C LEU A 208 -4.66 8.19 -6.45
N ILE A 209 -3.88 9.18 -6.05
CA ILE A 209 -2.44 9.06 -5.79
C ILE A 209 -2.20 9.57 -4.38
N GLU A 210 -1.55 8.77 -3.56
CA GLU A 210 -1.24 9.09 -2.17
C GLU A 210 0.24 8.95 -1.88
N GLU A 211 0.85 10.02 -1.37
CA GLU A 211 2.26 10.03 -0.96
C GLU A 211 2.41 9.57 0.49
N PHE A 212 3.31 8.62 0.70
CA PHE A 212 3.73 8.13 2.01
C PHE A 212 5.08 8.72 2.38
N ARG A 213 5.06 9.62 3.34
CA ARG A 213 6.25 10.26 3.88
C ARG A 213 6.77 9.51 5.10
N ARG A 214 8.02 9.75 5.44
CA ARG A 214 8.57 9.31 6.72
C ARG A 214 7.74 9.89 7.85
N PRO A 215 7.66 9.19 9.00
CA PRO A 215 6.86 9.67 10.13
C PRO A 215 7.33 11.05 10.59
N ASP A 216 6.38 11.91 10.85
CA ASP A 216 6.61 13.18 11.51
C ASP A 216 6.92 12.97 13.01
N GLU A 217 7.12 14.05 13.75
CA GLU A 217 7.47 13.99 15.17
C GLU A 217 6.35 13.34 16.00
N GLU A 218 5.08 13.69 15.71
CA GLU A 218 3.92 13.14 16.40
C GLU A 218 3.75 11.65 16.12
N GLU A 219 3.93 11.23 14.88
CA GLU A 219 3.85 9.84 14.45
C GLU A 219 5.00 9.00 15.06
N ARG A 220 6.23 9.55 15.12
CA ARG A 220 7.35 8.84 15.79
C ARG A 220 7.11 8.69 17.28
N ARG A 221 6.62 9.75 17.95
CA ARG A 221 6.24 9.68 19.36
C ARG A 221 5.18 8.60 19.59
N ALA A 222 4.10 8.64 18.82
CA ALA A 222 3.02 7.66 18.96
C ALA A 222 3.51 6.23 18.76
N LEU A 223 4.40 5.99 17.80
CA LEU A 223 5.00 4.67 17.57
C LEU A 223 5.87 4.24 18.75
N LEU A 224 6.77 5.09 19.24
CA LEU A 224 7.66 4.78 20.36
C LEU A 224 6.88 4.50 21.64
N VAL A 225 5.86 5.31 21.94
CA VAL A 225 4.98 5.08 23.10
C VAL A 225 4.24 3.75 22.97
N ALA A 226 3.74 3.40 21.78
CA ALA A 226 3.04 2.14 21.57
C ALA A 226 3.98 0.93 21.69
N ASP A 227 5.15 0.98 21.03
CA ASP A 227 6.07 -0.17 20.95
C ASP A 227 6.90 -0.35 22.23
N LEU A 228 7.14 0.71 23.01
CA LEU A 228 7.84 0.65 24.30
C LEU A 228 6.89 0.55 25.50
N GLY A 229 5.59 0.42 25.26
CA GLY A 229 4.59 0.25 26.31
C GLY A 229 4.90 -0.93 27.22
N GLY A 230 4.88 -0.71 28.55
CA GLY A 230 5.22 -1.72 29.57
C GLY A 230 6.71 -1.78 29.95
N ILE A 231 7.58 -0.99 29.31
CA ILE A 231 8.96 -0.78 29.75
C ILE A 231 8.98 0.48 30.63
N GLU A 232 9.71 0.41 31.76
CA GLU A 232 9.87 1.55 32.67
C GLU A 232 10.81 2.61 32.03
N ILE A 233 10.21 3.54 31.31
CA ILE A 233 10.87 4.70 30.69
C ILE A 233 10.05 5.95 31.00
N ASP A 234 10.74 7.06 31.20
CA ASP A 234 10.11 8.34 31.43
C ASP A 234 9.80 9.09 30.11
N GLU A 235 9.04 10.16 30.24
CA GLU A 235 8.64 10.96 29.07
C GLU A 235 9.83 11.72 28.47
N ASP A 236 10.80 12.12 29.29
CA ASP A 236 12.00 12.82 28.82
C ASP A 236 12.82 11.90 27.90
N LEU A 237 12.91 10.62 28.19
CA LEU A 237 13.57 9.64 27.33
C LEU A 237 12.83 9.46 26.01
N ILE A 238 11.49 9.40 26.02
CA ILE A 238 10.70 9.36 24.78
C ILE A 238 10.97 10.58 23.92
N GLU A 239 11.00 11.78 24.53
CA GLU A 239 11.32 13.02 23.82
C GLU A 239 12.70 12.98 23.17
N GLU A 240 13.69 12.46 23.89
CA GLU A 240 15.04 12.32 23.37
C GLU A 240 15.11 11.33 22.22
N LEU A 241 14.45 10.18 22.34
CA LEU A 241 14.35 9.19 21.25
C LEU A 241 13.65 9.77 20.01
N VAL A 242 12.57 10.53 20.19
CA VAL A 242 11.88 11.23 19.10
C VAL A 242 12.81 12.20 18.36
N LYS A 243 13.66 12.92 19.10
CA LYS A 243 14.67 13.82 18.51
C LYS A 243 15.75 13.06 17.78
N ILE A 244 16.29 12.00 18.40
CA ILE A 244 17.37 11.18 17.80
C ILE A 244 16.90 10.47 16.53
N THR A 245 15.69 9.96 16.50
CA THR A 245 15.10 9.29 15.34
C THR A 245 14.55 10.25 14.29
N GLY A 246 14.53 11.55 14.59
CA GLY A 246 14.11 12.60 13.67
C GLY A 246 15.19 13.01 12.66
N PRO A 247 14.85 13.90 11.72
CA PRO A 247 15.84 14.49 10.82
C PRO A 247 16.82 15.36 11.62
N ARG A 248 18.13 15.16 11.41
CA ARG A 248 19.20 15.92 12.09
C ARG A 248 20.48 15.93 11.28
N ASP A 249 21.27 16.98 11.40
CA ASP A 249 22.62 17.08 10.81
C ASP A 249 22.64 16.79 9.30
N GLY A 250 21.61 17.18 8.57
CA GLY A 250 21.47 16.90 7.14
C GLY A 250 21.05 15.46 6.81
N ARG A 251 20.81 14.61 7.82
CA ARG A 251 20.26 13.25 7.66
C ARG A 251 18.73 13.30 7.72
N VAL A 252 18.11 12.38 7.01
CA VAL A 252 16.66 12.16 7.09
C VAL A 252 16.31 11.45 8.39
N GLY A 253 15.04 11.58 8.84
CA GLY A 253 14.54 10.82 9.99
C GLY A 253 14.36 9.33 9.66
N PHE A 254 14.18 8.52 10.69
CA PHE A 254 13.88 7.09 10.58
C PHE A 254 12.50 6.88 9.94
N THR A 255 12.36 5.79 9.19
CA THR A 255 11.05 5.28 8.76
C THR A 255 10.41 4.47 9.87
N PHE A 256 9.12 4.13 9.75
CA PHE A 256 8.47 3.18 10.66
C PHE A 256 9.23 1.85 10.73
N SER A 257 9.67 1.35 9.58
CA SER A 257 10.46 0.12 9.50
C SER A 257 11.83 0.28 10.17
N ASP A 258 12.53 1.41 10.01
CA ASP A 258 13.80 1.63 10.70
C ASP A 258 13.62 1.52 12.21
N ILE A 259 12.54 2.09 12.76
CA ILE A 259 12.24 2.02 14.20
C ILE A 259 11.93 0.58 14.61
N GLN A 260 10.97 -0.08 13.97
CA GLN A 260 10.45 -1.36 14.41
C GLN A 260 11.35 -2.56 14.09
N THR A 261 12.04 -2.54 12.92
CA THR A 261 12.79 -3.73 12.45
C THR A 261 14.29 -3.63 12.63
N ARG A 262 14.81 -2.45 12.97
CA ARG A 262 16.26 -2.23 13.12
C ARG A 262 16.61 -1.62 14.47
N PHE A 263 16.03 -0.47 14.82
CA PHE A 263 16.36 0.24 16.06
C PHE A 263 15.93 -0.56 17.30
N LEU A 264 14.63 -0.88 17.42
CA LEU A 264 14.13 -1.60 18.62
C LEU A 264 14.80 -2.98 18.81
N PRO A 265 14.95 -3.82 17.77
CA PRO A 265 15.71 -5.06 17.90
C PRO A 265 17.17 -4.85 18.32
N ALA A 266 17.85 -3.82 17.80
CA ALA A 266 19.22 -3.50 18.20
C ALA A 266 19.32 -3.09 19.67
N ALA A 267 18.36 -2.31 20.18
CA ALA A 267 18.27 -1.93 21.58
C ALA A 267 18.02 -3.16 22.49
N VAL A 268 17.07 -4.02 22.09
CA VAL A 268 16.76 -5.26 22.83
C VAL A 268 17.99 -6.18 22.88
N ALA A 269 18.70 -6.34 21.78
CA ALA A 269 19.90 -7.20 21.72
C ALA A 269 21.02 -6.79 22.69
N ARG A 270 21.03 -5.53 23.15
CA ARG A 270 22.02 -5.06 24.15
C ARG A 270 21.72 -5.54 25.57
N ALA A 271 20.51 -5.97 25.84
CA ALA A 271 20.07 -6.39 27.16
C ALA A 271 19.70 -7.89 27.23
N TYR A 272 19.05 -8.40 26.20
CA TYR A 272 18.54 -9.77 26.14
C TYR A 272 19.66 -10.79 25.92
N PRO A 273 19.64 -11.94 26.62
CA PRO A 273 18.66 -12.36 27.63
C PRO A 273 19.09 -12.02 29.07
N GLU A 274 20.16 -11.29 29.27
CA GLU A 274 20.89 -11.18 30.55
C GLU A 274 20.19 -10.26 31.57
N ARG A 275 19.51 -9.22 31.10
CA ARG A 275 18.89 -8.19 31.93
C ARG A 275 17.71 -7.50 31.27
N ALA A 276 16.99 -6.70 32.05
CA ALA A 276 16.00 -5.76 31.49
C ALA A 276 16.66 -4.71 30.59
N ILE A 277 15.93 -4.25 29.57
CA ILE A 277 16.31 -3.12 28.74
C ILE A 277 16.30 -1.83 29.56
N LEU A 278 17.28 -0.97 29.37
CA LEU A 278 17.42 0.33 30.02
C LEU A 278 17.35 1.46 28.99
N GLY A 279 17.11 2.69 29.46
CA GLY A 279 17.11 3.88 28.62
C GLY A 279 18.40 4.05 27.80
N ASP A 280 19.55 3.78 28.41
CA ASP A 280 20.86 3.85 27.72
C ASP A 280 20.96 2.89 26.54
N ASP A 281 20.34 1.69 26.60
CA ASP A 281 20.35 0.75 25.50
C ASP A 281 19.58 1.30 24.29
N LEU A 282 18.46 2.00 24.55
CA LEU A 282 17.66 2.66 23.54
C LEU A 282 18.41 3.84 22.93
N LEU A 283 19.00 4.71 23.76
CA LEU A 283 19.72 5.89 23.29
C LEU A 283 20.93 5.52 22.43
N VAL A 284 21.72 4.55 22.88
CA VAL A 284 22.91 4.11 22.14
C VAL A 284 22.50 3.45 20.81
N ALA A 285 21.51 2.56 20.83
CA ALA A 285 21.03 1.93 19.61
C ALA A 285 20.46 2.94 18.60
N ALA A 286 19.71 3.95 19.04
CA ALA A 286 19.19 4.99 18.19
C ALA A 286 20.31 5.89 17.62
N ALA A 287 21.35 6.18 18.40
CA ALA A 287 22.46 7.01 17.98
C ALA A 287 23.39 6.31 16.96
N GLU A 288 23.59 5.01 17.10
CA GLU A 288 24.44 4.20 16.22
C GLU A 288 23.76 3.84 14.88
N LEU A 289 22.44 3.84 14.82
CA LEU A 289 21.70 3.44 13.62
C LEU A 289 21.68 4.55 12.57
N GLU A 290 22.08 4.20 11.36
CA GLU A 290 21.89 5.05 10.19
C GLU A 290 20.47 4.84 9.63
N PRO A 291 19.71 5.92 9.34
CA PRO A 291 18.41 5.80 8.71
C PRO A 291 18.52 5.18 7.31
N SER A 292 17.50 4.46 6.89
CA SER A 292 17.42 4.00 5.51
C SER A 292 17.56 5.17 4.54
N PRO A 293 18.30 5.01 3.42
CA PRO A 293 18.47 6.07 2.44
C PRO A 293 17.12 6.51 1.86
N THR A 294 17.01 7.79 1.49
CA THR A 294 15.87 8.26 0.68
C THR A 294 16.04 7.77 -0.75
N MET A 295 14.91 7.52 -1.41
CA MET A 295 14.93 7.41 -2.87
C MET A 295 15.38 8.75 -3.45
N SER A 296 16.27 8.73 -4.44
CA SER A 296 16.74 9.95 -5.10
C SER A 296 15.56 10.70 -5.76
N GLU A 297 15.70 12.01 -5.97
CA GLU A 297 14.64 12.80 -6.66
C GLU A 297 14.33 12.26 -8.07
N SER A 298 15.32 11.65 -8.73
CA SER A 298 15.14 10.97 -10.02
C SER A 298 14.39 9.63 -9.90
N GLU A 299 14.18 9.13 -8.67
CA GLU A 299 13.50 7.87 -8.37
C GLU A 299 12.15 8.08 -7.68
N ARG A 300 11.90 9.31 -7.17
CA ARG A 300 10.60 9.73 -6.60
C ARG A 300 9.62 10.09 -7.71
#